data_e642e147e8a1da1b6f8cc0456482805a
#
_entry.id   e642e147e8a1da1b6f8cc0456482805a
#
_cell.length_a   1.000
_cell.length_b   1.000
_cell.length_c   1.000
_cell.angle_alpha   90.00
_cell.angle_beta   90.00
_cell.angle_gamma   90.00
#
_symmetry.space_group_name_H-M   'P 1'
#
loop_
_entity.id
_entity.type
_entity.pdbx_description
1 polymer ?
#
loop_
_entity_poly.entity_id
_entity_poly.type
_entity_poly.pdbx_seq_one_letter_code
_entity_poly.pdbx_strand_id
1 'polypeptide(L)'
;MNAQSLKVIGAGLGRTGTESLKQALEILGFGACYHMFELTMKHPEHLPEWEKLVAGEKPNYEFLFDGYQSTADFPACMFYREFTAQYPQAKVVLTVRDADKWYDSASKTIFRGVPAPMVAFVRFMGLFSKGARAALPTLIFAKEVVNNHFFEGRTDDRDHTKAIFNAWNEDVQRTVPPDRLLVFDVKDGWEPLCRFLGVSIPSAPFPHANSGEDFKKNNVRRFFNEKTTSK
;
A
#
# COMPACT_ATOMS: atom_id res chain seq x y z
N MET A 1 -9.10 -26.35 -5.47
CA MET A 1 -9.40 -24.97 -5.01
C MET A 1 -8.62 -24.05 -5.92
N ASN A 2 -9.29 -23.17 -6.69
CA ASN A 2 -8.57 -22.24 -7.55
C ASN A 2 -7.77 -21.28 -6.64
N ALA A 3 -6.45 -21.34 -6.73
CA ALA A 3 -5.60 -20.38 -6.06
C ALA A 3 -6.09 -18.97 -6.43
N GLN A 4 -6.50 -18.21 -5.44
CA GLN A 4 -6.94 -16.83 -5.62
C GLN A 4 -5.74 -16.04 -6.14
N SER A 5 -5.79 -15.62 -7.41
CA SER A 5 -4.70 -14.88 -8.05
C SER A 5 -4.94 -13.37 -7.95
N LEU A 6 -3.89 -12.59 -7.78
CA LEU A 6 -4.01 -11.15 -7.91
C LEU A 6 -4.51 -10.78 -9.31
N LYS A 7 -5.51 -9.94 -9.37
CA LYS A 7 -6.11 -9.39 -10.61
C LYS A 7 -5.59 -7.98 -10.91
N VAL A 8 -5.29 -7.21 -9.85
CA VAL A 8 -4.80 -5.83 -9.97
C VAL A 8 -3.62 -5.61 -9.03
N ILE A 9 -2.54 -5.09 -9.57
CA ILE A 9 -1.31 -4.75 -8.84
C ILE A 9 -1.17 -3.24 -8.83
N GLY A 10 -1.24 -2.61 -7.67
CA GLY A 10 -0.96 -1.20 -7.49
C GLY A 10 0.55 -0.97 -7.38
N ALA A 11 1.12 -0.28 -8.37
CA ALA A 11 2.54 0.07 -8.42
C ALA A 11 2.84 1.50 -7.94
N GLY A 12 1.81 2.29 -7.62
CA GLY A 12 1.97 3.65 -7.12
C GLY A 12 2.47 3.69 -5.68
N LEU A 13 3.42 4.58 -5.43
CA LEU A 13 3.98 4.76 -4.09
C LEU A 13 2.96 5.36 -3.12
N GLY A 14 3.14 5.13 -1.84
CA GLY A 14 2.30 5.72 -0.80
C GLY A 14 2.13 7.24 -0.97
N ARG A 15 0.95 7.77 -0.67
CA ARG A 15 0.55 9.19 -0.81
C ARG A 15 0.23 9.66 -2.23
N THR A 16 0.19 8.76 -3.21
CA THR A 16 -0.33 9.06 -4.55
C THR A 16 -1.85 8.81 -4.70
N GLY A 17 -2.54 8.45 -3.62
CA GLY A 17 -3.96 8.09 -3.63
C GLY A 17 -4.23 6.59 -3.52
N THR A 18 -3.27 5.83 -3.01
CA THR A 18 -3.33 4.36 -2.87
C THR A 18 -4.52 3.87 -2.04
N GLU A 19 -4.92 4.62 -0.99
CA GLU A 19 -6.12 4.28 -0.20
C GLU A 19 -7.41 4.50 -1.00
N SER A 20 -7.48 5.55 -1.83
CA SER A 20 -8.61 5.76 -2.74
C SER A 20 -8.69 4.66 -3.80
N LEU A 21 -7.54 4.25 -4.36
CA LEU A 21 -7.46 3.11 -5.26
C LEU A 21 -7.92 1.82 -4.59
N LYS A 22 -7.45 1.54 -3.36
CA LYS A 22 -7.88 0.37 -2.59
C LYS A 22 -9.40 0.29 -2.49
N GLN A 23 -10.03 1.35 -2.00
CA GLN A 23 -11.48 1.42 -1.86
C GLN A 23 -12.20 1.30 -3.20
N ALA A 24 -11.66 1.92 -4.26
CA ALA A 24 -12.23 1.82 -5.59
C ALA A 24 -12.19 0.39 -6.13
N LEU A 25 -11.10 -0.33 -5.97
CA LEU A 25 -10.97 -1.73 -6.38
C LEU A 25 -11.94 -2.64 -5.62
N GLU A 26 -12.11 -2.41 -4.33
CA GLU A 26 -13.07 -3.16 -3.50
C GLU A 26 -14.53 -2.90 -3.94
N ILE A 27 -14.90 -1.65 -4.23
CA ILE A 27 -16.23 -1.29 -4.79
C ILE A 27 -16.46 -1.94 -6.15
N LEU A 28 -15.43 -2.01 -7.00
CA LEU A 28 -15.49 -2.62 -8.32
C LEU A 28 -15.49 -4.16 -8.31
N GLY A 29 -15.41 -4.81 -7.16
CA GLY A 29 -15.46 -6.25 -7.02
C GLY A 29 -14.14 -6.98 -7.32
N PHE A 30 -13.00 -6.25 -7.25
CA PHE A 30 -11.67 -6.86 -7.33
C PHE A 30 -11.19 -7.45 -5.99
N GLY A 31 -12.14 -7.84 -5.13
CA GLY A 31 -11.87 -8.45 -3.82
C GLY A 31 -11.21 -7.50 -2.83
N ALA A 32 -10.75 -8.05 -1.70
CA ALA A 32 -9.97 -7.28 -0.74
C ALA A 32 -8.64 -6.83 -1.37
N CYS A 33 -8.21 -5.61 -1.03
CA CYS A 33 -6.97 -5.04 -1.54
C CYS A 33 -5.92 -4.98 -0.43
N TYR A 34 -4.77 -5.63 -0.66
CA TYR A 34 -3.67 -5.63 0.28
C TYR A 34 -2.97 -4.26 0.28
N HIS A 35 -2.78 -3.69 1.46
CA HIS A 35 -2.22 -2.36 1.67
C HIS A 35 -1.33 -2.39 2.92
N MET A 36 -0.43 -1.42 3.13
CA MET A 36 0.41 -1.36 4.34
C MET A 36 -0.41 -1.55 5.63
N PHE A 37 -1.63 -1.03 5.65
CA PHE A 37 -2.54 -1.19 6.78
C PHE A 37 -2.90 -2.66 7.06
N GLU A 38 -3.03 -3.49 6.02
CA GLU A 38 -3.34 -4.92 6.19
C GLU A 38 -2.21 -5.62 6.95
N LEU A 39 -0.93 -5.34 6.56
CA LEU A 39 0.23 -5.89 7.25
C LEU A 39 0.32 -5.41 8.71
N THR A 40 0.16 -4.11 8.93
CA THR A 40 0.45 -3.53 10.25
C THR A 40 -0.66 -3.74 11.26
N MET A 41 -1.91 -3.90 10.81
CA MET A 41 -3.07 -3.93 11.69
C MET A 41 -3.84 -5.24 11.68
N LYS A 42 -3.86 -5.97 10.55
CA LYS A 42 -4.68 -7.17 10.42
C LYS A 42 -3.86 -8.46 10.36
N HIS A 43 -2.76 -8.43 9.63
CA HIS A 43 -1.97 -9.61 9.30
C HIS A 43 -0.48 -9.44 9.66
N PRO A 44 -0.14 -9.17 10.94
CA PRO A 44 1.25 -9.08 11.35
C PRO A 44 2.03 -10.39 11.12
N GLU A 45 1.34 -11.52 11.03
CA GLU A 45 1.90 -12.84 10.68
C GLU A 45 2.45 -12.91 9.25
N HIS A 46 2.08 -11.99 8.36
CA HIS A 46 2.62 -11.90 7.00
C HIS A 46 4.02 -11.29 6.95
N LEU A 47 4.50 -10.68 8.04
CA LEU A 47 5.80 -9.99 8.08
C LEU A 47 6.96 -10.85 7.56
N PRO A 48 7.12 -12.13 7.95
CA PRO A 48 8.24 -12.95 7.45
C PRO A 48 8.24 -13.11 5.92
N GLU A 49 7.07 -13.12 5.28
CA GLU A 49 6.98 -13.25 3.82
C GLU A 49 7.40 -11.93 3.11
N TRP A 50 7.09 -10.79 3.71
CA TRP A 50 7.58 -9.50 3.22
C TRP A 50 9.10 -9.33 3.43
N GLU A 51 9.64 -9.82 4.54
CA GLU A 51 11.08 -9.83 4.80
C GLU A 51 11.83 -10.70 3.76
N LYS A 52 11.28 -11.85 3.37
CA LYS A 52 11.81 -12.66 2.26
C LYS A 52 11.86 -11.87 0.96
N LEU A 53 10.77 -11.18 0.58
CA LEU A 53 10.75 -10.35 -0.63
C LEU A 53 11.83 -9.26 -0.59
N VAL A 54 11.98 -8.57 0.53
CA VAL A 54 13.04 -7.55 0.70
C VAL A 54 14.44 -8.17 0.59
N ALA A 55 14.62 -9.40 1.05
CA ALA A 55 15.87 -10.15 0.91
C ALA A 55 16.11 -10.75 -0.50
N GLY A 56 15.16 -10.56 -1.44
CA GLY A 56 15.22 -11.16 -2.77
C GLY A 56 14.87 -12.64 -2.80
N GLU A 57 14.25 -13.15 -1.75
CA GLU A 57 13.82 -14.54 -1.63
C GLU A 57 12.35 -14.69 -2.06
N LYS A 58 11.99 -15.90 -2.49
CA LYS A 58 10.62 -16.20 -2.89
C LYS A 58 9.72 -16.40 -1.66
N PRO A 59 8.64 -15.60 -1.50
CA PRO A 59 7.69 -15.80 -0.41
C PRO A 59 6.70 -16.92 -0.71
N ASN A 60 5.91 -17.28 0.28
CA ASN A 60 4.68 -18.05 0.07
C ASN A 60 3.54 -17.11 -0.39
N TYR A 61 3.37 -16.95 -1.69
CA TYR A 61 2.36 -16.07 -2.27
C TYR A 61 0.91 -16.49 -1.92
N GLU A 62 0.64 -17.79 -1.80
CA GLU A 62 -0.69 -18.29 -1.42
C GLU A 62 -1.05 -17.86 -0.01
N PHE A 63 -0.13 -17.95 0.93
CA PHE A 63 -0.32 -17.47 2.30
C PHE A 63 -0.41 -15.93 2.35
N LEU A 64 0.48 -15.23 1.63
CA LEU A 64 0.56 -13.77 1.67
C LEU A 64 -0.70 -13.10 1.13
N PHE A 65 -1.30 -13.67 0.08
CA PHE A 65 -2.46 -13.09 -0.59
C PHE A 65 -3.75 -13.92 -0.45
N ASP A 66 -3.82 -14.76 0.57
CA ASP A 66 -5.08 -15.47 0.87
C ASP A 66 -6.20 -14.47 1.17
N GLY A 67 -7.30 -14.56 0.42
CA GLY A 67 -8.40 -13.61 0.49
C GLY A 67 -8.21 -12.28 -0.26
N TYR A 68 -7.03 -12.02 -0.83
CA TYR A 68 -6.73 -10.77 -1.55
C TYR A 68 -6.69 -10.99 -3.07
N GLN A 69 -7.29 -10.07 -3.83
CA GLN A 69 -7.30 -10.11 -5.30
C GLN A 69 -6.64 -8.85 -5.90
N SER A 70 -6.25 -7.89 -5.08
CA SER A 70 -5.57 -6.68 -5.51
C SER A 70 -4.57 -6.20 -4.46
N THR A 71 -3.61 -5.37 -4.88
CA THR A 71 -2.64 -4.73 -3.98
C THR A 71 -2.56 -3.24 -4.25
N ALA A 72 -2.20 -2.46 -3.25
CA ALA A 72 -1.85 -1.05 -3.37
C ALA A 72 -0.92 -0.64 -2.22
N ASP A 73 -0.13 0.42 -2.42
CA ASP A 73 0.77 0.97 -1.40
C ASP A 73 1.97 0.08 -1.05
N PHE A 74 2.81 0.56 -0.14
CA PHE A 74 3.87 -0.24 0.46
C PHE A 74 3.31 -1.42 1.27
N PRO A 75 4.05 -2.51 1.44
CA PRO A 75 5.29 -2.81 0.72
C PRO A 75 5.04 -3.34 -0.71
N ALA A 76 3.77 -3.66 -1.06
CA ALA A 76 3.40 -4.36 -2.28
C ALA A 76 3.84 -3.64 -3.56
N CYS A 77 3.75 -2.30 -3.61
CA CYS A 77 4.11 -1.54 -4.78
C CYS A 77 5.58 -1.76 -5.20
N MET A 78 6.49 -1.98 -4.24
CA MET A 78 7.92 -2.19 -4.51
C MET A 78 8.21 -3.45 -5.33
N PHE A 79 7.33 -4.44 -5.23
CA PHE A 79 7.51 -5.77 -5.82
C PHE A 79 6.60 -6.00 -7.03
N TYR A 80 6.24 -4.91 -7.74
CA TYR A 80 5.35 -5.02 -8.90
C TYR A 80 5.93 -5.93 -10.00
N ARG A 81 7.26 -6.02 -10.15
CA ARG A 81 7.94 -6.87 -11.13
C ARG A 81 7.75 -8.35 -10.81
N GLU A 82 7.98 -8.72 -9.55
CA GLU A 82 7.80 -10.07 -9.03
C GLU A 82 6.33 -10.50 -9.15
N PHE A 83 5.42 -9.60 -8.80
CA PHE A 83 3.99 -9.90 -8.89
C PHE A 83 3.48 -9.96 -10.33
N THR A 84 3.98 -9.11 -11.23
CA THR A 84 3.60 -9.21 -12.65
C THR A 84 4.16 -10.46 -13.33
N ALA A 85 5.29 -10.99 -12.87
CA ALA A 85 5.84 -12.27 -13.30
C ALA A 85 5.05 -13.44 -12.73
N GLN A 86 4.68 -13.39 -11.43
CA GLN A 86 3.89 -14.43 -10.76
C GLN A 86 2.44 -14.48 -11.26
N TYR A 87 1.86 -13.30 -11.58
CA TYR A 87 0.47 -13.14 -12.03
C TYR A 87 0.41 -12.46 -13.40
N PRO A 88 0.73 -13.17 -14.49
CA PRO A 88 0.90 -12.57 -15.82
C PRO A 88 -0.40 -11.98 -16.41
N GLN A 89 -1.57 -12.36 -15.88
CA GLN A 89 -2.87 -11.80 -16.27
C GLN A 89 -3.28 -10.56 -15.45
N ALA A 90 -2.56 -10.24 -14.37
CA ALA A 90 -2.89 -9.08 -13.55
C ALA A 90 -2.66 -7.78 -14.30
N LYS A 91 -3.58 -6.83 -14.14
CA LYS A 91 -3.43 -5.45 -14.60
C LYS A 91 -2.64 -4.64 -13.57
N VAL A 92 -1.89 -3.66 -14.02
CA VAL A 92 -1.09 -2.78 -13.16
C VAL A 92 -1.69 -1.38 -13.16
N VAL A 93 -1.87 -0.80 -11.97
CA VAL A 93 -2.31 0.59 -11.81
C VAL A 93 -1.21 1.37 -11.10
N LEU A 94 -0.61 2.31 -11.81
CA LEU A 94 0.37 3.26 -11.28
C LEU A 94 -0.36 4.52 -10.86
N THR A 95 -0.67 4.68 -9.58
CA THR A 95 -1.19 5.95 -9.10
C THR A 95 -0.09 6.99 -9.07
N VAL A 96 -0.36 8.17 -9.67
CA VAL A 96 0.60 9.27 -9.81
C VAL A 96 0.13 10.52 -9.10
N ARG A 97 1.06 11.41 -8.84
CA ARG A 97 0.83 12.72 -8.24
C ARG A 97 1.96 13.67 -8.63
N ASP A 98 1.71 14.97 -8.64
CA ASP A 98 2.76 15.98 -8.71
C ASP A 98 3.83 15.75 -7.63
N ALA A 99 5.11 15.73 -8.02
CA ALA A 99 6.20 15.30 -7.14
C ALA A 99 6.38 16.22 -5.92
N ASP A 100 6.13 17.53 -6.06
CA ASP A 100 6.23 18.48 -4.95
C ASP A 100 5.10 18.28 -3.94
N LYS A 101 3.86 18.14 -4.44
CA LYS A 101 2.70 17.84 -3.60
C LYS A 101 2.79 16.46 -2.95
N TRP A 102 3.40 15.50 -3.65
CA TRP A 102 3.66 14.18 -3.09
C TRP A 102 4.66 14.26 -1.94
N TYR A 103 5.82 14.91 -2.15
CA TYR A 103 6.84 15.05 -1.10
C TYR A 103 6.30 15.77 0.13
N ASP A 104 5.55 16.88 -0.07
CA ASP A 104 4.92 17.63 1.02
C ASP A 104 3.94 16.77 1.85
N SER A 105 3.28 15.81 1.20
CA SER A 105 2.41 14.85 1.89
C SER A 105 3.21 13.74 2.58
N ALA A 106 4.21 13.18 1.91
CA ALA A 106 5.01 12.06 2.42
C ALA A 106 5.85 12.47 3.63
N SER A 107 6.50 13.65 3.58
CA SER A 107 7.31 14.21 4.66
C SER A 107 6.52 14.49 5.94
N LYS A 108 5.22 14.75 5.83
CA LYS A 108 4.32 14.98 6.98
C LYS A 108 3.69 13.69 7.52
N THR A 109 3.84 12.57 6.82
CA THR A 109 3.13 11.31 7.13
C THR A 109 4.08 10.11 7.19
N ILE A 110 4.30 9.43 6.06
CA ILE A 110 4.99 8.13 6.00
C ILE A 110 6.47 8.23 6.38
N PHE A 111 7.14 9.35 6.14
CA PHE A 111 8.56 9.52 6.49
C PHE A 111 8.80 9.78 7.96
N ARG A 112 7.83 10.33 8.69
CA ARG A 112 7.98 10.61 10.13
C ARG A 112 8.00 9.35 10.98
N GLY A 113 7.47 8.23 10.44
CA GLY A 113 7.32 7.02 11.20
C GLY A 113 6.33 7.16 12.37
N VAL A 114 6.35 6.19 13.25
CA VAL A 114 5.50 6.20 14.45
C VAL A 114 6.19 7.04 15.54
N PRO A 115 5.50 8.02 16.16
CA PRO A 115 6.08 8.82 17.24
C PRO A 115 6.56 7.95 18.41
N ALA A 116 7.71 8.29 19.00
CA ALA A 116 8.31 7.54 20.09
C ALA A 116 7.35 7.26 21.27
N PRO A 117 6.48 8.20 21.71
CA PRO A 117 5.47 7.90 22.74
C PRO A 117 4.47 6.82 22.31
N MET A 118 4.10 6.78 21.05
CA MET A 118 3.21 5.75 20.51
C MET A 118 3.91 4.38 20.49
N VAL A 119 5.17 4.33 20.09
CA VAL A 119 5.98 3.09 20.14
C VAL A 119 6.06 2.58 21.57
N ALA A 120 6.35 3.45 22.54
CA ALA A 120 6.40 3.11 23.96
C ALA A 120 5.05 2.59 24.47
N PHE A 121 3.95 3.22 24.06
CA PHE A 121 2.60 2.77 24.38
C PHE A 121 2.27 1.40 23.78
N VAL A 122 2.56 1.19 22.50
CA VAL A 122 2.33 -0.12 21.84
C VAL A 122 3.19 -1.19 22.51
N ARG A 123 4.44 -0.90 22.88
CA ARG A 123 5.33 -1.80 23.62
C ARG A 123 4.77 -2.16 24.99
N PHE A 124 4.27 -1.18 25.73
CA PHE A 124 3.61 -1.40 27.02
C PHE A 124 2.36 -2.26 26.87
N MET A 125 1.49 -1.93 25.89
CA MET A 125 0.30 -2.74 25.60
C MET A 125 0.65 -4.16 25.15
N GLY A 126 1.80 -4.36 24.52
CA GLY A 126 2.32 -5.68 24.14
C GLY A 126 2.60 -6.62 25.31
N LEU A 127 2.72 -6.11 26.54
CA LEU A 127 2.83 -6.94 27.75
C LEU A 127 1.50 -7.65 28.05
N PHE A 128 0.38 -7.06 27.66
CA PHE A 128 -0.99 -7.52 27.99
C PHE A 128 -1.78 -7.99 26.77
N SER A 129 -1.32 -7.69 25.54
CA SER A 129 -2.03 -8.01 24.30
C SER A 129 -1.10 -8.65 23.26
N LYS A 130 -1.46 -9.86 22.81
CA LYS A 130 -0.74 -10.55 21.73
C LYS A 130 -0.73 -9.73 20.44
N GLY A 131 -1.87 -9.09 20.08
CA GLY A 131 -1.99 -8.25 18.90
C GLY A 131 -1.08 -7.01 18.95
N ALA A 132 -1.04 -6.30 20.09
CA ALA A 132 -0.12 -5.17 20.24
C ALA A 132 1.35 -5.59 20.16
N ARG A 133 1.69 -6.77 20.71
CA ARG A 133 3.05 -7.34 20.61
C ARG A 133 3.44 -7.66 19.18
N ALA A 134 2.52 -8.21 18.39
CA ALA A 134 2.74 -8.55 16.98
C ALA A 134 2.80 -7.31 16.06
N ALA A 135 2.10 -6.22 16.42
CA ALA A 135 2.08 -4.99 15.61
C ALA A 135 3.41 -4.21 15.64
N LEU A 136 4.19 -4.29 16.72
CA LEU A 136 5.42 -3.50 16.83
C LEU A 136 6.47 -3.85 15.77
N PRO A 137 6.79 -5.13 15.49
CA PRO A 137 7.71 -5.49 14.40
C PRO A 137 7.24 -4.98 13.04
N THR A 138 5.95 -5.05 12.72
CA THR A 138 5.42 -4.57 11.44
C THR A 138 5.51 -3.06 11.28
N LEU A 139 5.34 -2.29 12.36
CA LEU A 139 5.53 -0.83 12.35
C LEU A 139 7.00 -0.44 12.15
N ILE A 140 7.93 -1.20 12.76
CA ILE A 140 9.36 -1.01 12.56
C ILE A 140 9.73 -1.35 11.11
N PHE A 141 9.27 -2.49 10.61
CA PHE A 141 9.47 -2.90 9.21
C PHE A 141 8.92 -1.87 8.23
N ALA A 142 7.70 -1.35 8.45
CA ALA A 142 7.11 -0.35 7.58
C ALA A 142 7.97 0.91 7.45
N LYS A 143 8.55 1.37 8.56
CA LYS A 143 9.49 2.50 8.54
C LYS A 143 10.79 2.13 7.85
N GLU A 144 11.36 0.98 8.16
CA GLU A 144 12.64 0.51 7.63
C GLU A 144 12.57 0.34 6.11
N VAL A 145 11.54 -0.36 5.61
CA VAL A 145 11.38 -0.64 4.19
C VAL A 145 11.13 0.63 3.38
N VAL A 146 10.35 1.58 3.89
CA VAL A 146 10.08 2.83 3.19
C VAL A 146 11.28 3.77 3.27
N ASN A 147 11.75 4.09 4.47
CA ASN A 147 12.73 5.16 4.62
C ASN A 147 14.14 4.71 4.25
N ASN A 148 14.58 3.55 4.76
CA ASN A 148 15.97 3.14 4.62
C ASN A 148 16.19 2.28 3.37
N HIS A 149 15.31 1.33 3.10
CA HIS A 149 15.47 0.45 1.95
C HIS A 149 15.08 1.16 0.64
N PHE A 150 13.88 1.77 0.56
CA PHE A 150 13.39 2.35 -0.70
C PHE A 150 13.96 3.75 -0.96
N PHE A 151 14.01 4.63 0.05
CA PHE A 151 14.51 6.02 -0.08
C PHE A 151 15.93 6.21 0.46
N GLU A 152 16.71 5.13 0.63
CA GLU A 152 18.14 5.16 0.96
C GLU A 152 18.47 5.94 2.25
N GLY A 153 17.53 6.04 3.20
CA GLY A 153 17.68 6.78 4.45
C GLY A 153 17.70 8.31 4.28
N ARG A 154 17.43 8.84 3.09
CA ARG A 154 17.56 10.27 2.76
C ARG A 154 16.22 10.96 2.54
N THR A 155 15.20 10.56 3.31
CA THR A 155 13.83 11.12 3.17
C THR A 155 13.71 12.61 3.52
N ASP A 156 14.68 13.20 4.22
CA ASP A 156 14.76 14.64 4.50
C ASP A 156 15.37 15.46 3.34
N ASP A 157 16.05 14.80 2.42
CA ASP A 157 16.57 15.39 1.18
C ASP A 157 15.47 15.39 0.12
N ARG A 158 14.85 16.56 -0.06
CA ARG A 158 13.70 16.74 -0.96
C ARG A 158 14.01 16.37 -2.41
N ASP A 159 15.14 16.86 -2.92
CA ASP A 159 15.47 16.68 -4.34
C ASP A 159 15.85 15.22 -4.62
N HIS A 160 16.64 14.60 -3.75
CA HIS A 160 16.95 13.18 -3.83
C HIS A 160 15.69 12.30 -3.78
N THR A 161 14.83 12.55 -2.80
CA THR A 161 13.59 11.77 -2.62
C THR A 161 12.64 11.93 -3.82
N LYS A 162 12.51 13.15 -4.37
CA LYS A 162 11.73 13.39 -5.60
C LYS A 162 12.36 12.73 -6.83
N ALA A 163 13.69 12.68 -6.92
CA ALA A 163 14.37 11.99 -8.01
C ALA A 163 14.04 10.47 -7.98
N ILE A 164 14.09 9.83 -6.81
CA ILE A 164 13.68 8.42 -6.64
C ILE A 164 12.21 8.24 -7.03
N PHE A 165 11.32 9.12 -6.56
CA PHE A 165 9.90 9.06 -6.90
C PHE A 165 9.64 9.14 -8.40
N ASN A 166 10.28 10.06 -9.10
CA ASN A 166 10.14 10.22 -10.54
C ASN A 166 10.73 9.02 -11.30
N ALA A 167 11.96 8.59 -10.93
CA ALA A 167 12.60 7.42 -11.51
C ALA A 167 11.76 6.15 -11.35
N TRP A 168 11.09 5.99 -10.20
CA TRP A 168 10.13 4.90 -9.99
C TRP A 168 8.97 4.94 -10.97
N ASN A 169 8.31 6.09 -11.10
CA ASN A 169 7.19 6.24 -12.02
C ASN A 169 7.59 5.98 -13.48
N GLU A 170 8.76 6.45 -13.89
CA GLU A 170 9.31 6.20 -15.22
C GLU A 170 9.65 4.72 -15.43
N ASP A 171 10.23 4.07 -14.42
CA ASP A 171 10.59 2.67 -14.46
C ASP A 171 9.37 1.76 -14.62
N VAL A 172 8.30 2.00 -13.87
CA VAL A 172 7.04 1.26 -14.02
C VAL A 172 6.48 1.42 -15.43
N GLN A 173 6.45 2.65 -15.95
CA GLN A 173 5.94 2.94 -17.29
C GLN A 173 6.77 2.31 -18.41
N ARG A 174 8.08 2.22 -18.22
CA ARG A 174 8.99 1.57 -19.17
C ARG A 174 8.89 0.04 -19.15
N THR A 175 8.61 -0.54 -17.97
CA THR A 175 8.71 -1.98 -17.73
C THR A 175 7.41 -2.70 -18.00
N VAL A 176 6.28 -2.11 -17.61
CA VAL A 176 4.97 -2.74 -17.75
C VAL A 176 4.41 -2.49 -19.15
N PRO A 177 3.98 -3.54 -19.88
CA PRO A 177 3.37 -3.37 -21.19
C PRO A 177 2.17 -2.41 -21.17
N PRO A 178 2.00 -1.54 -22.18
CA PRO A 178 0.95 -0.51 -22.20
C PRO A 178 -0.47 -1.06 -22.08
N ASP A 179 -0.73 -2.24 -22.60
CA ASP A 179 -2.04 -2.92 -22.53
C ASP A 179 -2.37 -3.44 -21.12
N ARG A 180 -1.36 -3.55 -20.25
CA ARG A 180 -1.47 -3.99 -18.86
C ARG A 180 -1.29 -2.85 -17.86
N LEU A 181 -0.98 -1.62 -18.28
CA LEU A 181 -0.67 -0.48 -17.42
C LEU A 181 -1.71 0.62 -17.54
N LEU A 182 -2.22 1.08 -16.40
CA LEU A 182 -2.91 2.37 -16.27
C LEU A 182 -2.05 3.32 -15.43
N VAL A 183 -1.64 4.45 -16.01
CA VAL A 183 -1.13 5.60 -15.24
C VAL A 183 -2.33 6.43 -14.80
N PHE A 184 -2.51 6.61 -13.48
CA PHE A 184 -3.77 7.05 -12.92
C PHE A 184 -3.60 8.16 -11.87
N ASP A 185 -4.13 9.37 -12.15
CA ASP A 185 -4.40 10.34 -11.08
C ASP A 185 -5.79 10.03 -10.50
N VAL A 186 -5.90 9.81 -9.21
CA VAL A 186 -7.18 9.49 -8.55
C VAL A 186 -8.23 10.59 -8.69
N LYS A 187 -7.84 11.80 -9.09
CA LYS A 187 -8.77 12.90 -9.39
C LYS A 187 -9.56 12.66 -10.66
N ASP A 188 -9.07 11.80 -11.57
CA ASP A 188 -9.76 11.47 -12.82
C ASP A 188 -11.00 10.60 -12.58
N GLY A 189 -11.17 10.08 -11.36
CA GLY A 189 -12.36 9.37 -10.94
C GLY A 189 -12.53 8.00 -11.59
N TRP A 190 -13.80 7.59 -11.77
CA TRP A 190 -14.15 6.25 -12.20
C TRP A 190 -13.80 5.94 -13.65
N GLU A 191 -13.97 6.88 -14.55
CA GLU A 191 -13.98 6.61 -16.00
C GLU A 191 -12.71 5.90 -16.51
N PRO A 192 -11.48 6.43 -16.28
CA PRO A 192 -10.28 5.78 -16.78
C PRO A 192 -10.03 4.43 -16.10
N LEU A 193 -10.31 4.32 -14.79
CA LEU A 193 -10.12 3.10 -14.05
C LEU A 193 -11.08 1.99 -14.53
N CYS A 194 -12.36 2.28 -14.65
CA CYS A 194 -13.37 1.31 -15.10
C CYS A 194 -13.16 0.88 -16.55
N ARG A 195 -12.81 1.83 -17.44
CA ARG A 195 -12.47 1.54 -18.85
C ARG A 195 -11.29 0.58 -18.92
N PHE A 196 -10.22 0.85 -18.17
CA PHE A 196 -9.04 0.01 -18.14
C PHE A 196 -9.32 -1.37 -17.57
N LEU A 197 -10.07 -1.46 -16.48
CA LEU A 197 -10.40 -2.75 -15.84
C LEU A 197 -11.48 -3.55 -16.59
N GLY A 198 -12.22 -2.91 -17.50
CA GLY A 198 -13.29 -3.55 -18.27
C GLY A 198 -14.56 -3.77 -17.46
N VAL A 199 -14.89 -2.87 -16.54
CA VAL A 199 -16.06 -2.93 -15.66
C VAL A 199 -16.94 -1.69 -15.79
N SER A 200 -18.20 -1.80 -15.40
CA SER A 200 -19.14 -0.67 -15.41
C SER A 200 -18.79 0.36 -14.35
N ILE A 201 -19.07 1.63 -14.66
CA ILE A 201 -18.95 2.72 -13.69
C ILE A 201 -20.03 2.57 -12.61
N PRO A 202 -19.68 2.50 -11.31
CA PRO A 202 -20.66 2.40 -10.24
C PRO A 202 -21.40 3.73 -10.03
N SER A 203 -22.60 3.67 -9.46
CA SER A 203 -23.38 4.86 -9.10
C SER A 203 -22.82 5.63 -7.90
N ALA A 204 -21.96 5.00 -7.09
CA ALA A 204 -21.31 5.64 -5.95
C ALA A 204 -20.28 6.67 -6.42
N PRO A 205 -20.06 7.77 -5.68
CA PRO A 205 -18.98 8.70 -5.98
C PRO A 205 -17.61 8.00 -5.84
N PHE A 206 -16.61 8.48 -6.59
CA PHE A 206 -15.24 7.96 -6.47
C PHE A 206 -14.70 8.19 -5.05
N PRO A 207 -14.05 7.20 -4.42
CA PRO A 207 -13.55 7.34 -3.06
C PRO A 207 -12.45 8.41 -2.98
N HIS A 208 -12.64 9.40 -2.12
CA HIS A 208 -11.64 10.40 -1.78
C HIS A 208 -11.12 10.14 -0.36
N ALA A 209 -10.27 9.14 -0.22
CA ALA A 209 -9.64 8.82 1.05
C ALA A 209 -8.33 9.60 1.20
N ASN A 210 -8.11 10.21 2.38
CA ASN A 210 -6.87 10.87 2.76
C ASN A 210 -6.60 12.27 2.22
N SER A 211 -7.42 13.23 2.54
CA SER A 211 -6.89 14.54 2.94
C SER A 211 -5.93 14.33 4.12
N GLY A 212 -4.85 15.10 4.24
CA GLY A 212 -3.85 14.91 5.33
C GLY A 212 -4.44 14.94 6.75
N GLU A 213 -5.67 15.48 6.92
CA GLU A 213 -6.43 15.49 8.17
C GLU A 213 -7.11 14.15 8.45
N ASP A 214 -7.61 13.46 7.42
CA ASP A 214 -8.26 12.16 7.56
C ASP A 214 -7.25 11.04 7.87
N PHE A 215 -6.01 11.16 7.42
CA PHE A 215 -4.96 10.18 7.73
C PHE A 215 -4.71 10.06 9.24
N LYS A 216 -4.69 11.18 9.97
CA LYS A 216 -4.51 11.17 11.43
C LYS A 216 -5.76 10.66 12.16
N LYS A 217 -6.96 11.11 11.73
CA LYS A 217 -8.23 10.71 12.35
C LYS A 217 -8.57 9.24 12.08
N ASN A 218 -8.35 8.76 10.86
CA ASN A 218 -8.69 7.39 10.47
C ASN A 218 -7.73 6.36 11.06
N ASN A 219 -6.43 6.64 11.14
CA ASN A 219 -5.48 5.72 11.78
C ASN A 219 -5.75 5.56 13.28
N VAL A 220 -6.05 6.66 14.00
CA VAL A 220 -6.41 6.59 15.43
C VAL A 220 -7.75 5.87 15.61
N ARG A 221 -8.77 6.19 14.79
CA ARG A 221 -10.11 5.59 14.88
C ARG A 221 -10.11 4.11 14.53
N ARG A 222 -9.34 3.68 13.52
CA ARG A 222 -9.17 2.27 13.14
C ARG A 222 -8.46 1.47 14.24
N PHE A 223 -7.45 2.07 14.90
CA PHE A 223 -6.75 1.44 16.02
C PHE A 223 -7.67 1.14 17.22
N PHE A 224 -8.73 1.93 17.41
CA PHE A 224 -9.67 1.77 18.54
C PHE A 224 -10.97 1.02 18.19
N ASN A 225 -11.43 1.03 16.93
CA ASN A 225 -12.75 0.47 16.56
C ASN A 225 -12.75 -1.04 16.23
N GLU A 226 -11.62 -1.65 15.88
CA GLU A 226 -11.57 -3.10 15.57
C GLU A 226 -11.70 -4.01 16.81
N LYS A 227 -11.73 -3.46 18.02
CA LYS A 227 -11.96 -4.23 19.25
C LYS A 227 -13.43 -4.61 19.50
N THR A 228 -14.37 -4.17 18.65
CA THR A 228 -15.81 -4.36 18.92
C THR A 228 -16.49 -5.42 18.04
N THR A 229 -15.79 -6.03 17.09
CA THR A 229 -16.39 -7.03 16.17
C THR A 229 -15.87 -8.46 16.35
N SER A 230 -15.11 -8.73 17.40
CA SER A 230 -14.71 -10.08 17.78
C SER A 230 -15.48 -10.52 19.04
N LYS A 231 -16.74 -10.89 18.85
CA LYS A 231 -17.53 -11.73 19.74
C LYS A 231 -18.23 -12.79 18.93
#